data_4abbdaf2bf286995ff962a7dd46ed735
#
_entry.id   4abbdaf2bf286995ff962a7dd46ed735
#
_cell.length_a   1.000
_cell.length_b   1.000
_cell.length_c   1.000
_cell.angle_alpha   90.00
_cell.angle_beta   90.00
_cell.angle_gamma   90.00
#
_symmetry.space_group_name_H-M   'P 1'
#
loop_
_entity.id
_entity.type
_entity.pdbx_description
1 polymer ?
#
loop_
_entity_poly.entity_id
_entity_poly.type
_entity_poly.pdbx_seq_one_letter_code
_entity_poly.pdbx_strand_id
1 'polypeptide(L)'
;MPVQPYIPTDDLLKLEFLTEGKNNGLDTLLKQAQVVFELNKIPFAKFTFIASNPDVDAKTDLPTDLLKKGQNIEVKITVNKKSQTLFKGFVKSIEKSISESAVTVKIECKDQAYQLTKPSNESDNSSETFKTKLDRFLSQANVTNKIESKGQSWEEEYITRNLHTIPWDYLVGFLDSVGMLVKVRNGEFSTLDILETVPEEKYTAENGINVFTFSGREDESKKISKASIEYWDPSSQSIEKTEAEQEAEKNIKTLFLNESRFLTSTMTRMANTFLKRSNHAVIQGELSTFGNLKAKAGDFLICNKINKEIDKKKLLITKEYHTFENACWKTEYTLGIESEQSFTEINSPSVPAQQAQTGQTNSVNGLQIGVVTQIEEDPDNQFRIKVRIPTLSESGEGVWARLSNVFSGNGMGSFFIPNVNDEVIVGCLGNNPDTPIILGSLYSSKNAMPFPIKKENYTKAFVTKEGTKIQLDDEKKSIELSTKKGNKLLISDDEKGFVLEDENGNKIVMNADGITLDSSKDLILKAKMNFKMNSAKAALSASATMDVKGSIIKLN
;
A
#
# COMPACT_ATOMS: atom_id res chain seq x y z
N MET A 1 27.56 -46.82 -17.70
CA MET A 1 28.69 -45.99 -18.11
C MET A 1 28.32 -44.57 -17.71
N PRO A 2 29.19 -43.82 -17.07
CA PRO A 2 28.87 -42.42 -16.81
C PRO A 2 28.73 -41.71 -18.16
N VAL A 3 27.58 -41.06 -18.37
CA VAL A 3 27.36 -40.24 -19.57
C VAL A 3 28.40 -39.12 -19.52
N GLN A 4 29.35 -39.12 -20.43
CA GLN A 4 30.26 -37.99 -20.57
C GLN A 4 29.42 -36.74 -20.87
N PRO A 5 29.64 -35.62 -20.17
CA PRO A 5 28.98 -34.39 -20.49
C PRO A 5 29.25 -34.06 -21.96
N TYR A 6 28.20 -33.71 -22.70
CA TYR A 6 28.34 -33.19 -24.06
C TYR A 6 29.23 -31.95 -23.97
N ILE A 7 30.47 -32.08 -24.41
CA ILE A 7 31.41 -30.96 -24.57
C ILE A 7 31.18 -30.45 -25.98
N PRO A 8 30.58 -29.27 -26.15
CA PRO A 8 30.50 -28.64 -27.47
C PRO A 8 31.93 -28.40 -27.94
N THR A 9 32.23 -28.82 -29.17
CA THR A 9 33.44 -28.36 -29.85
C THR A 9 33.37 -26.84 -30.04
N ASP A 10 34.50 -26.16 -30.07
CA ASP A 10 34.64 -24.67 -30.03
C ASP A 10 33.73 -23.86 -30.96
N ASP A 11 33.19 -24.43 -32.00
CA ASP A 11 32.24 -23.79 -32.96
C ASP A 11 30.76 -23.90 -32.54
N LEU A 12 30.41 -24.59 -31.45
CA LEU A 12 29.04 -24.94 -31.11
C LEU A 12 28.43 -24.11 -29.99
N LEU A 13 29.22 -23.50 -29.12
CA LEU A 13 28.78 -22.65 -28.02
C LEU A 13 29.67 -21.41 -27.89
N LYS A 14 29.08 -20.23 -28.05
CA LYS A 14 29.79 -18.96 -27.90
C LYS A 14 28.92 -17.96 -27.17
N LEU A 15 29.52 -17.21 -26.21
CA LEU A 15 28.93 -16.02 -25.63
C LEU A 15 29.55 -14.78 -26.27
N GLU A 16 28.74 -13.82 -26.66
CA GLU A 16 29.19 -12.55 -27.23
C GLU A 16 28.65 -11.40 -26.38
N PHE A 17 29.53 -10.46 -26.04
CA PHE A 17 29.21 -9.28 -25.23
C PHE A 17 29.16 -8.06 -26.14
N LEU A 18 27.97 -7.46 -26.25
CA LEU A 18 27.74 -6.30 -27.09
C LEU A 18 27.47 -5.05 -26.26
N THR A 19 28.15 -3.99 -26.58
CA THR A 19 27.87 -2.64 -26.11
C THR A 19 27.57 -1.75 -27.34
N GLU A 20 26.46 -1.01 -27.31
CA GLU A 20 25.99 -0.22 -28.46
C GLU A 20 25.91 -1.04 -29.76
N GLY A 21 25.58 -2.33 -29.66
CA GLY A 21 25.46 -3.25 -30.80
C GLY A 21 26.78 -3.78 -31.36
N LYS A 22 27.93 -3.40 -30.77
CA LYS A 22 29.26 -3.86 -31.22
C LYS A 22 29.81 -4.90 -30.24
N ASN A 23 30.35 -6.02 -30.77
CA ASN A 23 31.08 -6.99 -29.96
C ASN A 23 32.40 -6.36 -29.48
N ASN A 24 32.64 -6.47 -28.17
CA ASN A 24 33.82 -5.90 -27.50
C ASN A 24 34.93 -6.93 -27.21
N GLY A 25 34.79 -8.18 -27.70
CA GLY A 25 35.83 -9.21 -27.58
C GLY A 25 36.06 -9.78 -26.17
N LEU A 26 35.18 -9.47 -25.22
CA LEU A 26 35.28 -9.96 -23.83
C LEU A 26 35.11 -11.47 -23.67
N ASP A 27 34.56 -12.13 -24.67
CA ASP A 27 34.37 -13.58 -24.70
C ASP A 27 35.69 -14.34 -24.52
N THR A 28 36.81 -13.82 -25.02
CA THR A 28 38.15 -14.47 -24.90
C THR A 28 38.71 -14.44 -23.47
N LEU A 29 38.25 -13.55 -22.62
CA LEU A 29 38.70 -13.40 -21.24
C LEU A 29 37.70 -13.98 -20.24
N LEU A 30 36.58 -14.53 -20.70
CA LEU A 30 35.51 -15.03 -19.84
C LEU A 30 35.95 -16.31 -19.11
N LYS A 31 35.96 -16.27 -17.80
CA LYS A 31 36.17 -17.41 -16.89
C LYS A 31 34.84 -18.07 -16.52
N GLN A 32 33.86 -17.23 -16.12
CA GLN A 32 32.56 -17.69 -15.64
C GLN A 32 31.46 -16.68 -15.99
N ALA A 33 30.30 -17.18 -16.39
CA ALA A 33 29.09 -16.40 -16.52
C ALA A 33 27.94 -17.07 -15.74
N GLN A 34 27.16 -16.25 -15.08
CA GLN A 34 25.94 -16.62 -14.36
C GLN A 34 24.81 -15.71 -14.80
N VAL A 35 23.68 -16.26 -15.24
CA VAL A 35 22.49 -15.49 -15.63
C VAL A 35 21.27 -16.07 -14.94
N VAL A 36 20.51 -15.24 -14.24
CA VAL A 36 19.38 -15.66 -13.41
C VAL A 36 18.11 -14.92 -13.82
N PHE A 37 17.06 -15.69 -14.05
CA PHE A 37 15.69 -15.23 -14.18
C PHE A 37 14.83 -15.97 -13.15
N GLU A 38 14.03 -15.24 -12.40
CA GLU A 38 13.18 -15.78 -11.34
C GLU A 38 11.87 -15.00 -11.32
N LEU A 39 10.75 -15.70 -11.11
CA LEU A 39 9.44 -15.07 -10.98
C LEU A 39 9.45 -14.10 -9.80
N ASN A 40 8.77 -12.97 -9.94
CA ASN A 40 8.69 -11.90 -8.95
C ASN A 40 10.04 -11.30 -8.53
N LYS A 41 11.11 -11.53 -9.30
CA LYS A 41 12.43 -10.95 -9.04
C LYS A 41 13.05 -10.31 -10.28
N ILE A 42 13.96 -9.38 -10.03
CA ILE A 42 14.67 -8.69 -11.10
C ILE A 42 15.83 -9.55 -11.59
N PRO A 43 15.87 -9.86 -12.88
CA PRO A 43 16.97 -10.63 -13.47
C PRO A 43 18.33 -9.97 -13.30
N PHE A 44 19.34 -10.79 -13.16
CA PHE A 44 20.71 -10.32 -13.11
C PHE A 44 21.67 -11.29 -13.82
N ALA A 45 22.81 -10.76 -14.19
CA ALA A 45 23.93 -11.54 -14.69
C ALA A 45 25.22 -11.15 -13.97
N LYS A 46 26.08 -12.14 -13.73
CA LYS A 46 27.41 -11.95 -13.18
C LYS A 46 28.42 -12.58 -14.12
N PHE A 47 29.47 -11.84 -14.46
CA PHE A 47 30.54 -12.26 -15.34
C PHE A 47 31.86 -12.11 -14.62
N THR A 48 32.70 -13.15 -14.67
CA THR A 48 34.07 -13.15 -14.18
C THR A 48 35.00 -13.27 -15.35
N PHE A 49 35.84 -12.27 -15.56
CA PHE A 49 36.86 -12.23 -16.58
C PHE A 49 38.24 -12.36 -15.92
N ILE A 50 39.15 -13.05 -16.58
CA ILE A 50 40.52 -13.18 -16.15
C ILE A 50 41.43 -12.79 -17.32
N ALA A 51 42.31 -11.84 -17.09
CA ALA A 51 43.42 -11.51 -17.99
C ALA A 51 44.73 -11.83 -17.29
N SER A 52 45.75 -12.24 -18.05
CA SER A 52 47.11 -12.33 -17.54
C SER A 52 47.54 -10.94 -17.02
N ASN A 53 48.29 -10.90 -15.93
CA ASN A 53 48.81 -9.63 -15.45
C ASN A 53 49.77 -9.08 -16.53
N PRO A 54 49.45 -8.03 -17.27
CA PRO A 54 50.35 -7.55 -18.30
C PRO A 54 51.61 -7.02 -17.62
N ASP A 55 52.78 -7.40 -18.13
CA ASP A 55 53.96 -6.60 -17.92
C ASP A 55 53.59 -5.17 -18.26
N VAL A 56 54.09 -4.22 -17.45
CA VAL A 56 53.63 -2.82 -17.36
C VAL A 56 53.53 -2.07 -18.72
N ASP A 57 54.04 -2.64 -19.80
CA ASP A 57 54.12 -2.08 -21.14
C ASP A 57 53.18 -2.68 -22.19
N ALA A 58 52.41 -3.73 -21.89
CA ALA A 58 51.50 -4.35 -22.86
C ALA A 58 50.12 -3.69 -22.78
N LYS A 59 49.66 -3.01 -23.82
CA LYS A 59 48.30 -2.50 -24.01
C LYS A 59 47.31 -3.64 -24.20
N THR A 60 47.03 -4.39 -23.13
CA THR A 60 45.91 -5.34 -23.13
C THR A 60 44.68 -4.60 -22.61
N ASP A 61 43.69 -4.40 -23.45
CA ASP A 61 42.41 -3.83 -23.03
C ASP A 61 41.79 -4.72 -21.95
N LEU A 62 41.71 -4.18 -20.74
CA LEU A 62 41.04 -4.86 -19.62
C LEU A 62 39.53 -4.71 -19.76
N PRO A 63 38.72 -5.63 -19.25
CA PRO A 63 37.26 -5.48 -19.22
C PRO A 63 36.78 -4.18 -18.58
N THR A 64 37.56 -3.58 -17.66
CA THR A 64 37.29 -2.27 -17.08
C THR A 64 37.43 -1.11 -18.03
N ASP A 65 38.16 -1.28 -19.14
CA ASP A 65 38.35 -0.24 -20.16
C ASP A 65 37.24 -0.30 -21.22
N LEU A 66 36.65 -1.49 -21.38
CA LEU A 66 35.62 -1.79 -22.36
C LEU A 66 34.19 -1.64 -21.81
N LEU A 67 34.02 -1.72 -20.48
CA LEU A 67 32.72 -1.61 -19.83
C LEU A 67 32.73 -0.55 -18.73
N LYS A 68 31.70 0.30 -18.68
CA LYS A 68 31.52 1.35 -17.68
C LYS A 68 30.25 1.10 -16.86
N LYS A 69 30.26 1.50 -15.59
CA LYS A 69 29.06 1.49 -14.75
C LYS A 69 27.94 2.30 -15.39
N GLY A 70 26.74 1.75 -15.44
CA GLY A 70 25.57 2.34 -16.08
C GLY A 70 25.46 2.08 -17.59
N GLN A 71 26.47 1.52 -18.23
CA GLN A 71 26.47 1.21 -19.65
C GLN A 71 25.55 0.03 -19.96
N ASN A 72 24.76 0.14 -21.03
CA ASN A 72 23.93 -0.95 -21.51
C ASN A 72 24.79 -2.08 -22.11
N ILE A 73 24.37 -3.31 -21.82
CA ILE A 73 25.02 -4.52 -22.29
C ILE A 73 23.97 -5.50 -22.82
N GLU A 74 24.28 -6.15 -23.94
CA GLU A 74 23.55 -7.30 -24.45
C GLU A 74 24.50 -8.48 -24.53
N VAL A 75 24.09 -9.61 -23.97
CA VAL A 75 24.84 -10.87 -24.01
C VAL A 75 24.08 -11.82 -24.91
N LYS A 76 24.71 -12.23 -26.01
CA LYS A 76 24.16 -13.21 -26.94
C LYS A 76 24.83 -14.56 -26.71
N ILE A 77 24.03 -15.59 -26.87
CA ILE A 77 24.50 -16.98 -26.89
C ILE A 77 24.27 -17.54 -28.29
N THR A 78 25.32 -18.10 -28.85
CA THR A 78 25.26 -18.86 -30.11
C THR A 78 25.40 -20.34 -29.80
N VAL A 79 24.40 -21.12 -30.21
CA VAL A 79 24.36 -22.57 -30.08
C VAL A 79 24.07 -23.16 -31.45
N ASN A 80 24.92 -24.04 -31.94
CA ASN A 80 24.78 -24.68 -33.26
C ASN A 80 24.51 -23.64 -34.37
N LYS A 81 25.28 -22.56 -34.40
CA LYS A 81 25.17 -21.44 -35.37
C LYS A 81 23.92 -20.62 -35.28
N LYS A 82 23.05 -20.82 -34.26
CA LYS A 82 21.87 -19.99 -34.00
C LYS A 82 22.17 -19.07 -32.83
N SER A 83 22.19 -17.76 -33.09
CA SER A 83 22.41 -16.73 -32.08
C SER A 83 21.08 -16.23 -31.53
N GLN A 84 20.98 -16.04 -30.22
CA GLN A 84 19.85 -15.45 -29.54
C GLN A 84 20.31 -14.68 -28.29
N THR A 85 19.53 -13.67 -27.88
CA THR A 85 19.83 -12.88 -26.69
C THR A 85 19.58 -13.72 -25.44
N LEU A 86 20.65 -13.91 -24.67
CA LEU A 86 20.60 -14.57 -23.37
C LEU A 86 20.19 -13.55 -22.29
N PHE A 87 20.83 -12.38 -22.28
CA PHE A 87 20.57 -11.35 -21.27
C PHE A 87 20.76 -9.95 -21.89
N LYS A 88 19.87 -9.03 -21.49
CA LYS A 88 19.99 -7.61 -21.82
C LYS A 88 19.75 -6.78 -20.57
N GLY A 89 20.59 -5.79 -20.33
CA GLY A 89 20.50 -4.94 -19.14
C GLY A 89 21.61 -3.90 -19.12
N PHE A 90 22.05 -3.51 -17.95
CA PHE A 90 23.12 -2.54 -17.75
C PHE A 90 24.12 -2.98 -16.67
N VAL A 91 25.33 -2.48 -16.73
CA VAL A 91 26.40 -2.74 -15.76
C VAL A 91 26.09 -2.00 -14.46
N LYS A 92 25.83 -2.74 -13.38
CA LYS A 92 25.56 -2.17 -12.04
C LYS A 92 26.84 -1.91 -11.27
N SER A 93 27.73 -2.90 -11.23
CA SER A 93 28.99 -2.80 -10.50
C SER A 93 30.13 -3.54 -11.21
N ILE A 94 31.33 -3.04 -10.99
CA ILE A 94 32.58 -3.63 -11.48
C ILE A 94 33.51 -3.75 -10.28
N GLU A 95 33.97 -4.95 -9.99
CA GLU A 95 34.97 -5.27 -8.96
C GLU A 95 36.25 -5.74 -9.67
N LYS A 96 37.40 -5.18 -9.32
CA LYS A 96 38.70 -5.54 -9.88
C LYS A 96 39.60 -6.00 -8.76
N SER A 97 40.21 -7.17 -8.94
CA SER A 97 41.28 -7.69 -8.06
C SER A 97 42.53 -8.03 -8.89
N ILE A 98 43.68 -7.71 -8.35
CA ILE A 98 44.97 -7.89 -9.00
C ILE A 98 45.81 -8.83 -8.13
N SER A 99 46.36 -9.86 -8.75
CA SER A 99 47.35 -10.75 -8.16
C SER A 99 48.65 -10.71 -8.99
N GLU A 100 49.72 -11.37 -8.52
CA GLU A 100 50.99 -11.41 -9.24
C GLU A 100 50.87 -11.98 -10.66
N SER A 101 49.93 -12.90 -10.89
CA SER A 101 49.81 -13.62 -12.16
C SER A 101 48.59 -13.23 -12.99
N ALA A 102 47.59 -12.57 -12.41
CA ALA A 102 46.33 -12.33 -13.09
C ALA A 102 45.60 -11.11 -12.58
N VAL A 103 44.81 -10.48 -13.47
CA VAL A 103 43.79 -9.51 -13.15
C VAL A 103 42.42 -10.18 -13.28
N THR A 104 41.66 -10.19 -12.19
CA THR A 104 40.28 -10.71 -12.18
C THR A 104 39.32 -9.55 -12.13
N VAL A 105 38.36 -9.50 -13.06
CA VAL A 105 37.29 -8.51 -13.10
C VAL A 105 35.94 -9.20 -12.98
N LYS A 106 35.17 -8.84 -11.94
CA LYS A 106 33.80 -9.32 -11.76
C LYS A 106 32.83 -8.20 -12.08
N ILE A 107 31.87 -8.48 -12.92
CA ILE A 107 30.87 -7.51 -13.39
C ILE A 107 29.49 -8.03 -13.02
N GLU A 108 28.72 -7.22 -12.30
CA GLU A 108 27.31 -7.49 -12.05
C GLU A 108 26.46 -6.61 -12.96
N CYS A 109 25.56 -7.24 -13.70
CA CYS A 109 24.58 -6.57 -14.55
C CYS A 109 23.16 -6.81 -14.02
N LYS A 110 22.29 -5.84 -14.18
CA LYS A 110 20.87 -5.93 -13.84
C LYS A 110 20.02 -5.65 -15.08
N ASP A 111 18.83 -6.28 -15.12
CA ASP A 111 17.81 -5.91 -16.10
C ASP A 111 17.34 -4.46 -15.87
N GLN A 112 16.80 -3.83 -16.91
CA GLN A 112 16.30 -2.45 -16.88
C GLN A 112 15.23 -2.26 -15.78
N ALA A 113 14.44 -3.27 -15.47
CA ALA A 113 13.44 -3.25 -14.39
C ALA A 113 14.04 -2.95 -13.00
N TYR A 114 15.36 -3.01 -12.82
CA TYR A 114 16.03 -2.57 -11.60
C TYR A 114 15.77 -1.09 -11.28
N GLN A 115 15.42 -0.27 -12.27
CA GLN A 115 15.05 1.13 -12.02
C GLN A 115 13.79 1.25 -11.13
N LEU A 116 12.88 0.26 -11.16
CA LEU A 116 11.69 0.20 -10.31
C LEU A 116 12.01 0.01 -8.82
N THR A 117 13.24 -0.41 -8.47
CA THR A 117 13.67 -0.54 -7.06
C THR A 117 14.18 0.76 -6.46
N LYS A 118 14.24 1.82 -7.25
CA LYS A 118 14.63 3.14 -6.74
C LYS A 118 13.43 3.81 -6.09
N PRO A 119 13.67 4.54 -4.97
CA PRO A 119 12.61 5.36 -4.39
C PRO A 119 12.02 6.31 -5.44
N SER A 120 10.71 6.45 -5.41
CA SER A 120 9.99 7.45 -6.19
C SER A 120 9.41 8.47 -5.23
N ASN A 121 9.77 9.73 -5.39
CA ASN A 121 9.24 10.85 -4.60
C ASN A 121 7.91 11.38 -5.16
N GLU A 122 7.32 10.69 -6.14
CA GLU A 122 6.05 11.11 -6.69
C GLU A 122 4.93 10.83 -5.69
N SER A 123 4.11 11.85 -5.48
CA SER A 123 2.85 11.74 -4.74
C SER A 123 1.97 10.67 -5.35
N ASP A 124 1.39 9.82 -4.53
CA ASP A 124 0.39 8.88 -5.00
C ASP A 124 -0.90 9.61 -5.34
N ASN A 125 -1.47 9.32 -6.51
CA ASN A 125 -2.78 9.80 -6.89
C ASN A 125 -3.81 8.72 -6.59
N SER A 126 -4.59 8.91 -5.52
CA SER A 126 -5.64 7.98 -5.09
C SER A 126 -6.77 7.80 -6.11
N SER A 127 -6.87 8.71 -7.10
CA SER A 127 -7.87 8.65 -8.17
C SER A 127 -7.39 7.83 -9.39
N GLU A 128 -6.16 7.30 -9.39
CA GLU A 128 -5.65 6.46 -10.46
C GLU A 128 -5.86 4.98 -10.14
N THR A 129 -6.31 4.22 -11.16
CA THR A 129 -6.40 2.76 -11.06
C THR A 129 -5.01 2.13 -10.97
N PHE A 130 -4.95 0.90 -10.47
CA PHE A 130 -3.69 0.14 -10.40
C PHE A 130 -3.03 0.02 -11.78
N LYS A 131 -3.82 -0.24 -12.83
CA LYS A 131 -3.31 -0.32 -14.20
C LYS A 131 -2.64 0.98 -14.65
N THR A 132 -3.25 2.12 -14.41
CA THR A 132 -2.67 3.43 -14.76
C THR A 132 -1.35 3.66 -14.04
N LYS A 133 -1.27 3.33 -12.75
CA LYS A 133 -0.03 3.41 -11.96
C LYS A 133 1.05 2.44 -12.49
N LEU A 134 0.67 1.21 -12.83
CA LEU A 134 1.56 0.22 -13.42
C LEU A 134 2.18 0.74 -14.72
N ASP A 135 1.36 1.21 -15.67
CA ASP A 135 1.83 1.72 -16.96
C ASP A 135 2.77 2.94 -16.78
N ARG A 136 2.44 3.83 -15.86
CA ARG A 136 3.27 4.98 -15.52
C ARG A 136 4.64 4.58 -14.98
N PHE A 137 4.70 3.69 -13.98
CA PHE A 137 5.97 3.26 -13.39
C PHE A 137 6.85 2.50 -14.38
N LEU A 138 6.27 1.63 -15.21
CA LEU A 138 7.02 0.92 -16.24
C LEU A 138 7.59 1.89 -17.30
N SER A 139 6.79 2.86 -17.72
CA SER A 139 7.24 3.90 -18.68
C SER A 139 8.41 4.72 -18.11
N GLN A 140 8.32 5.17 -16.87
CA GLN A 140 9.39 5.93 -16.20
C GLN A 140 10.70 5.13 -16.05
N ALA A 141 10.57 3.82 -15.83
CA ALA A 141 11.72 2.92 -15.76
C ALA A 141 12.29 2.52 -17.13
N ASN A 142 11.70 2.97 -18.24
CA ASN A 142 11.99 2.52 -19.60
C ASN A 142 11.89 0.99 -19.74
N VAL A 143 10.86 0.40 -19.13
CA VAL A 143 10.53 -1.02 -19.18
C VAL A 143 9.29 -1.21 -20.06
N THR A 144 9.36 -2.13 -21.01
CA THR A 144 8.25 -2.40 -21.91
C THR A 144 7.18 -3.23 -21.23
N ASN A 145 5.95 -2.71 -21.13
CA ASN A 145 4.81 -3.48 -20.64
C ASN A 145 4.37 -4.51 -21.69
N LYS A 146 4.37 -5.79 -21.32
CA LYS A 146 3.90 -6.94 -22.10
C LYS A 146 2.80 -7.72 -21.38
N ILE A 147 2.16 -7.13 -20.39
CA ILE A 147 0.99 -7.74 -19.76
C ILE A 147 -0.16 -7.67 -20.77
N GLU A 148 -0.74 -8.82 -21.09
CA GLU A 148 -1.94 -8.87 -21.90
C GLU A 148 -3.12 -8.40 -21.03
N SER A 149 -3.61 -7.19 -21.34
CA SER A 149 -4.82 -6.66 -20.71
C SER A 149 -6.05 -7.42 -21.22
N LYS A 150 -6.75 -8.07 -20.30
CA LYS A 150 -7.99 -8.82 -20.61
C LYS A 150 -9.23 -8.18 -19.99
N GLY A 151 -9.12 -6.92 -19.49
CA GLY A 151 -10.19 -6.24 -18.77
C GLY A 151 -10.57 -6.94 -17.47
N GLN A 152 -9.57 -7.39 -16.72
CA GLN A 152 -9.79 -8.08 -15.46
C GLN A 152 -10.03 -7.06 -14.33
N SER A 153 -10.85 -7.42 -13.34
CA SER A 153 -11.25 -6.53 -12.26
C SER A 153 -10.09 -5.90 -11.48
N TRP A 154 -8.98 -6.62 -11.30
CA TRP A 154 -7.81 -6.11 -10.60
C TRP A 154 -7.14 -4.90 -11.30
N GLU A 155 -7.36 -4.72 -12.60
CA GLU A 155 -6.84 -3.57 -13.37
C GLU A 155 -7.50 -2.27 -12.94
N GLU A 156 -8.76 -2.33 -12.52
CA GLU A 156 -9.61 -1.21 -12.12
C GLU A 156 -9.55 -0.89 -10.61
N GLU A 157 -8.77 -1.64 -9.84
CA GLU A 157 -8.62 -1.39 -8.40
C GLU A 157 -7.89 -0.08 -8.10
N TYR A 158 -8.37 0.62 -7.07
CA TYR A 158 -7.77 1.83 -6.55
C TYR A 158 -6.97 1.49 -5.29
N ILE A 159 -5.66 1.33 -5.44
CA ILE A 159 -4.76 0.95 -4.35
C ILE A 159 -3.82 2.11 -4.07
N THR A 160 -3.88 2.63 -2.85
CA THR A 160 -3.00 3.70 -2.40
C THR A 160 -1.58 3.17 -2.17
N ARG A 161 -0.58 3.84 -2.71
CA ARG A 161 0.82 3.54 -2.46
C ARG A 161 1.36 4.42 -1.33
N ASN A 162 2.02 3.82 -0.35
CA ASN A 162 2.81 4.59 0.61
C ASN A 162 4.01 5.23 -0.13
N LEU A 163 4.27 6.51 0.12
CA LEU A 163 5.34 7.29 -0.52
C LEU A 163 6.72 6.60 -0.40
N HIS A 164 6.98 5.92 0.70
CA HIS A 164 8.24 5.22 0.95
C HIS A 164 8.30 3.80 0.36
N THR A 165 7.20 3.28 -0.16
CA THR A 165 7.20 1.97 -0.83
C THR A 165 7.77 2.12 -2.24
N ILE A 166 8.82 1.34 -2.54
CA ILE A 166 9.41 1.35 -3.89
C ILE A 166 8.41 0.81 -4.92
N PRO A 167 8.41 1.34 -6.17
CA PRO A 167 7.48 0.91 -7.21
C PRO A 167 7.48 -0.60 -7.46
N TRP A 168 8.65 -1.24 -7.42
CA TRP A 168 8.76 -2.69 -7.59
C TRP A 168 7.92 -3.47 -6.56
N ASP A 169 8.08 -3.18 -5.27
CA ASP A 169 7.38 -3.92 -4.20
C ASP A 169 5.86 -3.66 -4.25
N TYR A 170 5.46 -2.42 -4.58
CA TYR A 170 4.06 -2.06 -4.79
C TYR A 170 3.43 -2.88 -5.92
N LEU A 171 4.07 -2.90 -7.10
CA LEU A 171 3.52 -3.58 -8.28
C LEU A 171 3.49 -5.09 -8.08
N VAL A 172 4.62 -5.68 -7.68
CA VAL A 172 4.76 -7.14 -7.54
C VAL A 172 3.90 -7.66 -6.40
N GLY A 173 3.82 -6.93 -5.28
CA GLY A 173 3.01 -7.33 -4.12
C GLY A 173 1.54 -7.50 -4.48
N PHE A 174 0.95 -6.54 -5.19
CA PHE A 174 -0.44 -6.65 -5.59
C PHE A 174 -0.66 -7.69 -6.70
N LEU A 175 0.17 -7.69 -7.75
CA LEU A 175 0.07 -8.67 -8.84
C LEU A 175 0.17 -10.11 -8.32
N ASP A 176 1.10 -10.37 -7.39
CA ASP A 176 1.26 -11.69 -6.77
C ASP A 176 0.00 -12.12 -5.99
N SER A 177 -0.65 -11.18 -5.28
CA SER A 177 -1.87 -11.45 -4.51
C SER A 177 -3.07 -11.88 -5.38
N VAL A 178 -3.12 -11.39 -6.61
CA VAL A 178 -4.17 -11.74 -7.59
C VAL A 178 -3.72 -12.84 -8.57
N GLY A 179 -2.63 -13.55 -8.28
CA GLY A 179 -2.16 -14.70 -9.06
C GLY A 179 -1.43 -14.36 -10.36
N MET A 180 -0.98 -13.11 -10.49
CA MET A 180 -0.21 -12.62 -11.63
C MET A 180 1.29 -12.63 -11.27
N LEU A 181 1.98 -13.74 -11.48
CA LEU A 181 3.42 -13.83 -11.20
C LEU A 181 4.22 -13.04 -12.23
N VAL A 182 5.02 -12.10 -11.76
CA VAL A 182 5.79 -11.20 -12.63
C VAL A 182 6.98 -11.93 -13.27
N LYS A 183 7.11 -11.77 -14.58
CA LYS A 183 8.25 -12.21 -15.39
C LYS A 183 8.92 -11.00 -16.00
N VAL A 184 10.18 -10.82 -15.71
CA VAL A 184 11.01 -9.79 -16.35
C VAL A 184 12.06 -10.47 -17.21
N ARG A 185 12.22 -10.00 -18.45
CA ARG A 185 13.27 -10.51 -19.36
C ARG A 185 13.65 -9.44 -20.37
N ASN A 186 14.93 -9.09 -20.39
CA ASN A 186 15.50 -8.21 -21.40
C ASN A 186 14.81 -6.83 -21.53
N GLY A 187 14.37 -6.25 -20.39
CA GLY A 187 13.66 -4.97 -20.35
C GLY A 187 12.17 -5.07 -20.65
N GLU A 188 11.61 -6.27 -20.74
CA GLU A 188 10.18 -6.52 -20.88
C GLU A 188 9.58 -7.01 -19.55
N PHE A 189 8.46 -6.42 -19.14
CA PHE A 189 7.68 -6.80 -17.97
C PHE A 189 6.40 -7.49 -18.43
N SER A 190 6.23 -8.73 -18.07
CA SER A 190 5.07 -9.55 -18.37
C SER A 190 4.64 -10.33 -17.14
N THR A 191 3.53 -11.05 -17.20
CA THR A 191 3.04 -11.87 -16.10
C THR A 191 2.69 -13.28 -16.57
N LEU A 192 2.74 -14.22 -15.61
CA LEU A 192 2.10 -15.52 -15.71
C LEU A 192 0.84 -15.49 -14.86
N ASP A 193 -0.31 -15.63 -15.47
CA ASP A 193 -1.58 -15.82 -14.78
C ASP A 193 -1.72 -17.28 -14.36
N ILE A 194 -1.48 -17.57 -13.07
CA ILE A 194 -1.54 -18.97 -12.58
C ILE A 194 -2.94 -19.54 -12.52
N LEU A 195 -3.98 -18.69 -12.56
CA LEU A 195 -5.37 -19.14 -12.53
C LEU A 195 -5.86 -19.59 -13.90
N GLU A 196 -5.47 -18.87 -14.95
CA GLU A 196 -5.98 -19.09 -16.31
C GLU A 196 -5.00 -19.84 -17.21
N THR A 197 -3.70 -19.83 -16.89
CA THR A 197 -2.70 -20.49 -17.73
C THR A 197 -2.88 -22.01 -17.70
N VAL A 198 -3.16 -22.57 -18.85
CA VAL A 198 -3.13 -24.02 -19.03
C VAL A 198 -1.68 -24.47 -19.13
N PRO A 199 -1.21 -25.37 -18.26
CA PRO A 199 0.17 -25.86 -18.32
C PRO A 199 0.46 -26.56 -19.67
N GLU A 200 1.39 -26.02 -20.43
CA GLU A 200 1.94 -26.63 -21.63
C GLU A 200 3.39 -27.07 -21.38
N GLU A 201 3.72 -28.29 -21.79
CA GLU A 201 5.10 -28.77 -21.73
C GLU A 201 5.98 -27.99 -22.70
N LYS A 202 7.02 -27.33 -22.18
CA LYS A 202 8.05 -26.66 -23.00
C LYS A 202 9.37 -27.45 -23.05
N TYR A 203 9.58 -28.34 -22.08
CA TYR A 203 10.80 -29.12 -21.96
C TYR A 203 10.58 -30.41 -21.20
N THR A 204 11.17 -31.48 -21.70
CA THR A 204 11.21 -32.80 -21.01
C THR A 204 12.60 -33.04 -20.45
N ALA A 205 12.70 -33.20 -19.14
CA ALA A 205 13.91 -33.61 -18.43
C ALA A 205 13.86 -35.12 -18.19
N GLU A 206 14.78 -35.86 -18.74
CA GLU A 206 14.81 -37.32 -18.65
C GLU A 206 16.12 -37.79 -18.03
N ASN A 207 16.01 -38.58 -16.95
CA ASN A 207 17.17 -39.18 -16.28
C ASN A 207 17.91 -40.14 -17.23
N GLY A 208 19.22 -40.00 -17.28
CA GLY A 208 20.09 -40.76 -18.18
C GLY A 208 20.23 -40.18 -19.60
N ILE A 209 19.50 -39.05 -19.92
CA ILE A 209 19.60 -38.35 -21.20
C ILE A 209 20.11 -36.91 -21.03
N ASN A 210 19.41 -36.07 -20.27
CA ASN A 210 19.74 -34.65 -20.18
C ASN A 210 19.71 -34.08 -18.75
N VAL A 211 19.51 -34.93 -17.73
CA VAL A 211 19.52 -34.57 -16.31
C VAL A 211 20.89 -34.88 -15.70
N PHE A 212 21.48 -33.90 -15.03
CA PHE A 212 22.66 -34.09 -14.18
C PHE A 212 22.27 -34.46 -12.76
N THR A 213 21.41 -33.65 -12.15
CA THR A 213 20.93 -33.85 -10.79
C THR A 213 19.45 -33.44 -10.69
N PHE A 214 18.75 -34.13 -9.82
CA PHE A 214 17.42 -33.75 -9.37
C PHE A 214 17.34 -33.94 -7.86
N SER A 215 16.82 -32.94 -7.17
CA SER A 215 16.45 -33.01 -5.76
C SER A 215 15.06 -32.42 -5.62
N GLY A 216 14.13 -33.17 -5.05
CA GLY A 216 12.75 -32.68 -4.90
C GLY A 216 11.97 -33.46 -3.88
N ARG A 217 10.87 -32.86 -3.43
CA ARG A 217 9.92 -33.44 -2.48
C ARG A 217 8.49 -33.27 -2.99
N GLU A 218 7.64 -34.18 -2.60
CA GLU A 218 6.19 -34.07 -2.71
C GLU A 218 5.59 -33.99 -1.29
N ASP A 219 4.72 -33.04 -1.07
CA ASP A 219 4.09 -32.79 0.23
C ASP A 219 2.63 -32.34 0.02
N GLU A 220 1.71 -33.28 0.04
CA GLU A 220 0.27 -33.04 -0.13
C GLU A 220 -0.33 -32.19 1.02
N SER A 221 0.33 -32.15 2.19
CA SER A 221 -0.13 -31.31 3.32
C SER A 221 -0.10 -29.83 3.03
N LYS A 222 0.65 -29.40 2.01
CA LYS A 222 0.69 -28.01 1.53
C LYS A 222 -0.56 -27.58 0.78
N LYS A 223 -1.37 -28.55 0.32
CA LYS A 223 -2.57 -28.26 -0.46
C LYS A 223 -3.65 -27.68 0.45
N ILE A 224 -4.18 -26.50 0.09
CA ILE A 224 -5.25 -25.83 0.80
C ILE A 224 -6.58 -26.33 0.24
N SER A 225 -7.50 -26.79 1.11
CA SER A 225 -8.84 -27.22 0.72
C SER A 225 -9.83 -26.08 0.58
N LYS A 226 -9.65 -25.02 1.39
CA LYS A 226 -10.53 -23.87 1.39
C LYS A 226 -9.74 -22.60 1.67
N ALA A 227 -9.98 -21.56 0.87
CA ALA A 227 -9.47 -20.21 1.11
C ALA A 227 -10.64 -19.24 1.26
N SER A 228 -10.58 -18.36 2.26
CA SER A 228 -11.61 -17.36 2.54
C SER A 228 -10.96 -15.98 2.67
N ILE A 229 -11.55 -15.00 2.01
CA ILE A 229 -11.27 -13.58 2.24
C ILE A 229 -12.48 -13.02 2.98
N GLU A 230 -12.28 -12.59 4.21
CA GLU A 230 -13.32 -12.07 5.09
C GLU A 230 -13.03 -10.60 5.41
N TYR A 231 -14.07 -9.75 5.42
CA TYR A 231 -13.92 -8.34 5.74
C TYR A 231 -15.14 -7.80 6.47
N TRP A 232 -14.94 -6.75 7.28
CA TRP A 232 -16.02 -6.02 7.90
C TRP A 232 -16.64 -5.05 6.90
N ASP A 233 -17.95 -5.15 6.65
CA ASP A 233 -18.71 -4.15 5.91
C ASP A 233 -19.44 -3.21 6.87
N PRO A 234 -19.05 -1.92 6.93
CA PRO A 234 -19.69 -0.95 7.81
C PRO A 234 -21.13 -0.62 7.42
N SER A 235 -21.56 -0.89 6.18
CA SER A 235 -22.91 -0.59 5.73
C SER A 235 -23.92 -1.63 6.20
N SER A 236 -23.57 -2.92 6.16
CA SER A 236 -24.37 -4.03 6.66
C SER A 236 -24.10 -4.34 8.14
N GLN A 237 -23.02 -3.82 8.71
CA GLN A 237 -22.50 -4.14 10.05
C GLN A 237 -22.32 -5.65 10.25
N SER A 238 -21.79 -6.33 9.22
CA SER A 238 -21.55 -7.77 9.23
C SER A 238 -20.20 -8.12 8.62
N ILE A 239 -19.76 -9.36 8.86
CA ILE A 239 -18.61 -9.94 8.17
C ILE A 239 -19.08 -10.48 6.84
N GLU A 240 -18.64 -9.85 5.76
CA GLU A 240 -18.80 -10.35 4.42
C GLU A 240 -17.63 -11.25 4.05
N LYS A 241 -17.86 -12.25 3.18
CA LYS A 241 -16.83 -13.20 2.80
C LYS A 241 -16.92 -13.65 1.35
N THR A 242 -15.77 -13.95 0.79
CA THR A 242 -15.62 -14.61 -0.50
C THR A 242 -14.78 -15.85 -0.30
N GLU A 243 -15.23 -16.98 -0.81
CA GLU A 243 -14.63 -18.29 -0.59
C GLU A 243 -14.28 -18.97 -1.90
N ALA A 244 -13.22 -19.78 -1.87
CA ALA A 244 -12.86 -20.71 -2.92
C ALA A 244 -12.52 -22.06 -2.28
N GLU A 245 -12.90 -23.17 -2.92
CA GLU A 245 -12.74 -24.52 -2.39
C GLU A 245 -12.21 -25.48 -3.46
N GLN A 246 -11.48 -26.49 -3.03
CA GLN A 246 -11.05 -27.61 -3.86
C GLN A 246 -10.97 -28.89 -3.03
N GLU A 247 -10.93 -30.04 -3.71
CA GLU A 247 -10.77 -31.32 -3.05
C GLU A 247 -9.33 -31.50 -2.51
N ALA A 248 -9.21 -31.59 -1.20
CA ALA A 248 -7.97 -31.84 -0.46
C ALA A 248 -8.28 -32.24 0.98
N GLU A 249 -7.27 -32.72 1.73
CA GLU A 249 -7.38 -32.82 3.19
C GLU A 249 -7.69 -31.45 3.80
N LYS A 250 -8.40 -31.46 4.95
CA LYS A 250 -8.87 -30.23 5.58
C LYS A 250 -7.68 -29.31 5.96
N ASN A 251 -7.43 -28.32 5.13
CA ASN A 251 -6.46 -27.25 5.34
C ASN A 251 -7.11 -25.93 4.89
N ILE A 252 -7.41 -25.04 5.86
CA ILE A 252 -8.18 -23.82 5.60
C ILE A 252 -7.24 -22.62 5.79
N LYS A 253 -7.22 -21.71 4.81
CA LYS A 253 -6.57 -20.41 4.91
C LYS A 253 -7.60 -19.29 4.89
N THR A 254 -7.64 -18.48 5.94
CA THR A 254 -8.51 -17.30 6.01
C THR A 254 -7.66 -16.05 6.07
N LEU A 255 -7.99 -15.07 5.22
CA LEU A 255 -7.46 -13.71 5.27
C LEU A 255 -8.58 -12.79 5.74
N PHE A 256 -8.39 -12.12 6.88
CA PHE A 256 -9.31 -11.14 7.40
C PHE A 256 -8.83 -9.72 7.08
N LEU A 257 -9.68 -8.93 6.40
CA LEU A 257 -9.48 -7.52 6.14
C LEU A 257 -10.37 -6.71 7.09
N ASN A 258 -9.82 -5.74 7.82
CA ASN A 258 -10.63 -4.92 8.74
C ASN A 258 -11.73 -4.15 8.01
N GLU A 259 -11.46 -3.72 6.80
CA GLU A 259 -12.41 -3.13 5.86
C GLU A 259 -11.84 -3.35 4.46
N SER A 260 -12.66 -3.64 3.46
CA SER A 260 -12.19 -3.83 2.09
C SER A 260 -12.88 -2.87 1.14
N ARG A 261 -12.10 -2.36 0.20
CA ARG A 261 -12.59 -1.61 -0.97
C ARG A 261 -12.38 -2.38 -2.27
N PHE A 262 -11.79 -3.58 -2.19
CA PHE A 262 -11.62 -4.41 -3.37
C PHE A 262 -12.96 -4.85 -3.93
N LEU A 263 -13.05 -4.90 -5.25
CA LEU A 263 -14.16 -5.51 -5.95
C LEU A 263 -14.30 -6.98 -5.54
N THR A 264 -15.52 -7.47 -5.39
CA THR A 264 -15.79 -8.88 -5.03
C THR A 264 -15.10 -9.86 -5.98
N SER A 265 -15.04 -9.53 -7.27
CA SER A 265 -14.32 -10.32 -8.28
C SER A 265 -12.81 -10.40 -8.04
N THR A 266 -12.19 -9.32 -7.57
CA THR A 266 -10.77 -9.30 -7.19
C THR A 266 -10.54 -10.14 -5.94
N MET A 267 -11.39 -10.05 -4.93
CA MET A 267 -11.31 -10.89 -3.72
C MET A 267 -11.52 -12.39 -4.05
N THR A 268 -12.47 -12.71 -4.93
CA THR A 268 -12.67 -14.07 -5.45
C THR A 268 -11.38 -14.58 -6.12
N ARG A 269 -10.74 -13.73 -6.92
CA ARG A 269 -9.48 -14.04 -7.57
C ARG A 269 -8.37 -14.29 -6.56
N MET A 270 -8.25 -13.48 -5.50
CA MET A 270 -7.29 -13.68 -4.40
C MET A 270 -7.51 -15.01 -3.68
N ALA A 271 -8.76 -15.38 -3.36
CA ALA A 271 -9.07 -16.66 -2.73
C ALA A 271 -8.65 -17.84 -3.62
N ASN A 272 -8.96 -17.78 -4.93
CA ASN A 272 -8.53 -18.80 -5.89
C ASN A 272 -6.99 -18.85 -6.04
N THR A 273 -6.30 -17.71 -5.90
CA THR A 273 -4.84 -17.65 -5.93
C THR A 273 -4.23 -18.47 -4.82
N PHE A 274 -4.76 -18.42 -3.59
CA PHE A 274 -4.28 -19.27 -2.49
C PHE A 274 -4.38 -20.77 -2.83
N LEU A 275 -5.51 -21.21 -3.38
CA LEU A 275 -5.69 -22.60 -3.78
C LEU A 275 -4.68 -22.98 -4.87
N LYS A 276 -4.57 -22.17 -5.91
CA LYS A 276 -3.70 -22.49 -7.05
C LYS A 276 -2.22 -22.50 -6.68
N ARG A 277 -1.79 -21.55 -5.85
CA ARG A 277 -0.41 -21.54 -5.31
C ARG A 277 -0.12 -22.80 -4.50
N SER A 278 -1.05 -23.21 -3.65
CA SER A 278 -0.89 -24.40 -2.84
C SER A 278 -0.72 -25.68 -3.71
N ASN A 279 -1.42 -25.75 -4.84
CA ASN A 279 -1.26 -26.86 -5.79
C ASN A 279 0.15 -26.90 -6.41
N HIS A 280 0.72 -25.73 -6.74
CA HIS A 280 2.10 -25.63 -7.23
C HIS A 280 3.15 -25.80 -6.14
N ALA A 281 2.75 -25.82 -4.87
CA ALA A 281 3.62 -26.02 -3.73
C ALA A 281 3.76 -27.50 -3.31
N VAL A 282 2.86 -28.36 -3.77
CA VAL A 282 2.88 -29.81 -3.49
C VAL A 282 4.19 -30.44 -3.95
N ILE A 283 4.66 -30.09 -5.14
CA ILE A 283 5.92 -30.59 -5.67
C ILE A 283 6.90 -29.44 -5.80
N GLN A 284 7.99 -29.55 -5.07
CA GLN A 284 9.10 -28.59 -5.09
C GLN A 284 10.41 -29.31 -5.36
N GLY A 285 11.32 -28.68 -6.10
CA GLY A 285 12.61 -29.29 -6.35
C GLY A 285 13.56 -28.41 -7.14
N GLU A 286 14.78 -28.91 -7.26
CA GLU A 286 15.85 -28.36 -8.07
C GLU A 286 16.28 -29.40 -9.11
N LEU A 287 16.38 -28.96 -10.34
CA LEU A 287 16.75 -29.78 -11.49
C LEU A 287 17.93 -29.15 -12.21
N SER A 288 19.03 -29.88 -12.40
CA SER A 288 20.14 -29.43 -13.22
C SER A 288 20.20 -30.24 -14.51
N THR A 289 20.31 -29.53 -15.64
CA THR A 289 20.33 -30.11 -16.99
C THR A 289 21.49 -29.55 -17.82
N PHE A 290 21.73 -30.15 -18.98
CA PHE A 290 22.54 -29.51 -20.01
C PHE A 290 21.94 -28.14 -20.36
N GLY A 291 22.80 -27.18 -20.70
CA GLY A 291 22.41 -25.84 -21.06
C GLY A 291 21.38 -25.81 -22.21
N ASN A 292 20.31 -25.13 -22.01
CA ASN A 292 19.27 -24.93 -23.03
C ASN A 292 18.49 -23.64 -22.78
N LEU A 293 17.80 -23.14 -23.80
CA LEU A 293 16.90 -21.97 -23.76
C LEU A 293 15.44 -22.34 -24.11
N LYS A 294 15.12 -23.64 -24.06
CA LYS A 294 13.80 -24.14 -24.47
C LYS A 294 12.72 -23.84 -23.43
N ALA A 295 13.07 -23.94 -22.15
CA ALA A 295 12.16 -23.62 -21.06
C ALA A 295 12.71 -22.45 -20.23
N LYS A 296 11.82 -21.59 -19.78
CA LYS A 296 12.11 -20.33 -19.08
C LYS A 296 11.35 -20.27 -17.77
N ALA A 297 11.77 -19.40 -16.86
CA ALA A 297 10.96 -19.09 -15.69
C ALA A 297 9.54 -18.64 -16.11
N GLY A 298 8.53 -19.29 -15.53
CA GLY A 298 7.11 -19.16 -15.91
C GLY A 298 6.60 -20.19 -16.91
N ASP A 299 7.46 -21.05 -17.46
CA ASP A 299 7.06 -22.20 -18.28
C ASP A 299 6.87 -23.46 -17.42
N PHE A 300 6.36 -24.52 -18.05
CA PHE A 300 6.22 -25.83 -17.43
C PHE A 300 7.14 -26.85 -18.08
N LEU A 301 7.71 -27.72 -17.27
CA LEU A 301 8.47 -28.87 -17.73
C LEU A 301 7.91 -30.18 -17.18
N ILE A 302 8.28 -31.29 -17.81
CA ILE A 302 7.98 -32.65 -17.36
C ILE A 302 9.29 -33.36 -17.02
N CYS A 303 9.29 -34.09 -15.92
CA CYS A 303 10.36 -35.01 -15.55
C CYS A 303 9.99 -36.46 -15.95
N ASN A 304 10.95 -37.20 -16.46
CA ASN A 304 10.79 -38.62 -16.79
C ASN A 304 11.91 -39.45 -16.18
N LYS A 305 11.58 -40.65 -15.74
CA LYS A 305 12.52 -41.62 -15.15
C LYS A 305 13.28 -41.08 -13.92
N ILE A 306 12.64 -40.19 -13.16
CA ILE A 306 13.17 -39.62 -11.93
C ILE A 306 12.52 -40.30 -10.73
N ASN A 307 11.20 -40.17 -10.61
CA ASN A 307 10.40 -40.74 -9.53
C ASN A 307 8.95 -40.89 -10.02
N LYS A 308 8.27 -42.00 -9.67
CA LYS A 308 6.91 -42.32 -10.11
C LYS A 308 5.88 -41.24 -9.73
N GLU A 309 6.05 -40.59 -8.58
CA GLU A 309 5.17 -39.56 -8.08
C GLU A 309 5.31 -38.24 -8.85
N ILE A 310 6.50 -37.99 -9.44
CA ILE A 310 6.83 -36.73 -10.13
C ILE A 310 6.76 -36.87 -11.65
N ASP A 311 7.06 -38.08 -12.15
CA ASP A 311 7.13 -38.37 -13.58
C ASP A 311 5.81 -38.01 -14.29
N LYS A 312 5.93 -37.37 -15.45
CA LYS A 312 4.83 -36.88 -16.30
C LYS A 312 3.96 -35.74 -15.69
N LYS A 313 4.22 -35.29 -14.46
CA LYS A 313 3.57 -34.10 -13.93
C LYS A 313 4.18 -32.85 -14.56
N LYS A 314 3.34 -31.87 -14.87
CA LYS A 314 3.77 -30.57 -15.40
C LYS A 314 4.16 -29.67 -14.24
N LEU A 315 5.46 -29.41 -14.10
CA LEU A 315 6.04 -28.66 -13.00
C LEU A 315 6.34 -27.23 -13.44
N LEU A 316 5.88 -26.27 -12.67
CA LEU A 316 6.13 -24.84 -12.91
C LEU A 316 7.60 -24.50 -12.60
N ILE A 317 8.28 -23.88 -13.54
CA ILE A 317 9.62 -23.33 -13.37
C ILE A 317 9.49 -21.95 -12.72
N THR A 318 9.97 -21.80 -11.49
CA THR A 318 9.98 -20.53 -10.78
C THR A 318 11.29 -19.77 -10.96
N LYS A 319 12.38 -20.49 -11.21
CA LYS A 319 13.71 -19.91 -11.44
C LYS A 319 14.45 -20.67 -12.52
N GLU A 320 15.16 -19.94 -13.34
CA GLU A 320 16.06 -20.40 -14.40
C GLU A 320 17.44 -19.79 -14.13
N TYR A 321 18.44 -20.64 -13.96
CA TYR A 321 19.80 -20.24 -13.65
C TYR A 321 20.77 -20.88 -14.64
N HIS A 322 21.40 -20.07 -15.47
CA HIS A 322 22.41 -20.49 -16.41
C HIS A 322 23.81 -20.28 -15.84
N THR A 323 24.65 -21.32 -15.90
CA THR A 323 26.06 -21.25 -15.52
C THR A 323 26.92 -21.67 -16.71
N PHE A 324 27.90 -20.82 -17.03
CA PHE A 324 28.94 -21.09 -18.02
C PHE A 324 30.29 -21.10 -17.30
N GLU A 325 30.96 -22.22 -17.29
CA GLU A 325 32.26 -22.35 -16.64
C GLU A 325 33.01 -23.53 -17.26
N ASN A 326 34.33 -23.39 -17.48
CA ASN A 326 35.18 -24.43 -18.05
C ASN A 326 34.63 -25.04 -19.37
N ALA A 327 34.17 -24.19 -20.27
CA ALA A 327 33.52 -24.56 -21.54
C ALA A 327 32.24 -25.42 -21.37
N CYS A 328 31.68 -25.49 -20.19
CA CYS A 328 30.46 -26.22 -19.90
C CYS A 328 29.30 -25.21 -19.65
N TRP A 329 28.18 -25.48 -20.28
CA TRP A 329 26.94 -24.75 -20.00
C TRP A 329 25.93 -25.66 -19.32
N LYS A 330 25.43 -25.22 -18.15
CA LYS A 330 24.37 -25.87 -17.39
C LYS A 330 23.20 -24.93 -17.22
N THR A 331 22.02 -25.50 -17.16
CA THR A 331 20.79 -24.78 -16.74
C THR A 331 20.20 -25.48 -15.53
N GLU A 332 20.03 -24.74 -14.46
CA GLU A 332 19.39 -25.19 -13.23
C GLU A 332 18.01 -24.54 -13.12
N TYR A 333 17.02 -25.33 -12.79
CA TYR A 333 15.64 -24.93 -12.61
C TYR A 333 15.21 -25.15 -11.18
N THR A 334 14.59 -24.15 -10.56
CA THR A 334 13.79 -24.33 -9.35
C THR A 334 12.34 -24.56 -9.76
N LEU A 335 11.74 -25.60 -9.22
CA LEU A 335 10.40 -26.09 -9.57
C LEU A 335 9.44 -25.91 -8.40
N GLY A 336 8.20 -25.52 -8.70
CA GLY A 336 7.17 -25.31 -7.71
C GLY A 336 7.24 -23.93 -7.04
N ILE A 337 6.21 -23.61 -6.25
CA ILE A 337 6.07 -22.32 -5.53
C ILE A 337 6.11 -22.61 -4.03
N GLU A 338 6.75 -21.79 -3.22
CA GLU A 338 6.55 -21.84 -1.76
C GLU A 338 5.15 -21.37 -1.40
N SER A 339 4.38 -22.22 -0.71
CA SER A 339 2.98 -21.93 -0.37
C SER A 339 2.82 -21.03 0.83
N GLU A 340 3.81 -21.04 1.72
CA GLU A 340 3.69 -20.43 3.05
C GLU A 340 3.96 -18.93 3.05
N GLN A 341 4.63 -18.42 2.00
CA GLN A 341 5.03 -17.02 1.91
C GLN A 341 4.66 -16.44 0.56
N SER A 342 3.75 -15.48 0.57
CA SER A 342 3.57 -14.57 -0.56
C SER A 342 4.76 -13.60 -0.67
N PHE A 343 4.90 -12.92 -1.80
CA PHE A 343 5.94 -11.89 -1.98
C PHE A 343 5.93 -10.84 -0.85
N THR A 344 4.74 -10.48 -0.38
CA THR A 344 4.54 -9.52 0.71
C THR A 344 5.03 -10.04 2.06
N GLU A 345 4.83 -11.32 2.35
CA GLU A 345 5.29 -11.96 3.59
C GLU A 345 6.82 -12.07 3.64
N ILE A 346 7.45 -12.34 2.49
CA ILE A 346 8.92 -12.44 2.38
C ILE A 346 9.60 -11.08 2.60
N ASN A 347 9.01 -10.00 2.10
CA ASN A 347 9.61 -8.66 2.12
C ASN A 347 9.14 -7.78 3.28
N SER A 348 8.20 -8.24 4.10
CA SER A 348 7.79 -7.52 5.31
C SER A 348 8.85 -7.67 6.39
N PRO A 349 9.45 -6.59 6.92
CA PRO A 349 10.28 -6.69 8.10
C PRO A 349 9.43 -7.29 9.22
N SER A 350 9.93 -8.31 9.89
CA SER A 350 9.40 -9.11 10.99
C SER A 350 8.28 -8.45 11.83
N VAL A 351 7.11 -8.22 11.22
CA VAL A 351 5.87 -7.86 11.90
C VAL A 351 5.19 -9.17 12.24
N PRO A 352 4.65 -9.36 13.47
CA PRO A 352 3.96 -10.58 13.85
C PRO A 352 2.93 -10.97 12.78
N ALA A 353 2.86 -12.25 12.43
CA ALA A 353 2.07 -12.82 11.32
C ALA A 353 0.57 -12.43 11.30
N GLN A 354 0.04 -11.84 12.38
CA GLN A 354 -1.33 -11.34 12.48
C GLN A 354 -1.57 -9.98 11.78
N GLN A 355 -0.53 -9.31 11.27
CA GLN A 355 -0.65 -7.95 10.69
C GLN A 355 -0.23 -7.84 9.23
N ALA A 356 0.35 -8.86 8.63
CA ALA A 356 0.65 -8.86 7.21
C ALA A 356 -0.57 -9.32 6.41
N GLN A 357 -1.39 -8.38 5.96
CA GLN A 357 -2.46 -8.68 5.01
C GLN A 357 -1.83 -8.95 3.64
N THR A 358 -2.18 -10.08 3.04
CA THR A 358 -1.68 -10.48 1.71
C THR A 358 -2.00 -9.39 0.68
N GLY A 359 -1.02 -8.99 -0.10
CA GLY A 359 -1.15 -7.91 -1.08
C GLY A 359 -0.81 -6.52 -0.56
N GLN A 360 -0.52 -6.34 0.74
CA GLN A 360 -0.19 -5.03 1.33
C GLN A 360 1.28 -4.91 1.71
N THR A 361 2.14 -4.61 0.75
CA THR A 361 3.49 -4.08 1.00
C THR A 361 3.47 -2.62 1.48
N ASN A 362 2.30 -2.00 1.46
CA ASN A 362 2.08 -0.56 1.69
C ASN A 362 1.56 -0.26 3.11
N SER A 363 1.94 -1.03 4.12
CA SER A 363 1.45 -0.81 5.48
C SER A 363 1.85 0.57 6.01
N VAL A 364 0.90 1.24 6.65
CA VAL A 364 1.11 2.50 7.38
C VAL A 364 0.99 2.18 8.87
N ASN A 365 2.13 2.03 9.52
CA ASN A 365 2.19 1.66 10.93
C ASN A 365 1.98 2.87 11.84
N GLY A 366 1.25 2.67 12.94
CA GLY A 366 1.01 3.68 13.96
C GLY A 366 0.03 4.77 13.54
N LEU A 367 0.00 5.84 14.34
CA LEU A 367 -0.84 7.01 14.08
C LEU A 367 -0.12 7.97 13.13
N GLN A 368 -0.89 8.61 12.27
CA GLN A 368 -0.41 9.55 11.26
C GLN A 368 -1.00 10.93 11.49
N ILE A 369 -0.28 11.95 11.07
CA ILE A 369 -0.82 13.30 10.97
C ILE A 369 -1.52 13.43 9.60
N GLY A 370 -2.69 14.04 9.59
CA GLY A 370 -3.43 14.36 8.38
C GLY A 370 -3.89 15.81 8.35
N VAL A 371 -4.19 16.32 7.17
CA VAL A 371 -4.81 17.63 6.96
C VAL A 371 -6.09 17.43 6.17
N VAL A 372 -7.20 17.93 6.68
CA VAL A 372 -8.51 17.84 6.01
C VAL A 372 -8.49 18.64 4.72
N THR A 373 -8.86 18.00 3.61
CA THR A 373 -8.92 18.65 2.29
C THR A 373 -10.34 18.85 1.78
N GLN A 374 -11.28 17.97 2.17
CA GLN A 374 -12.69 18.05 1.75
C GLN A 374 -13.59 17.36 2.79
N ILE A 375 -14.78 17.93 3.04
CA ILE A 375 -15.74 17.43 4.05
C ILE A 375 -17.10 17.03 3.46
N GLU A 376 -17.27 17.15 2.18
CA GLU A 376 -18.50 16.85 1.45
C GLU A 376 -18.20 16.04 0.19
N GLU A 377 -19.26 15.58 -0.50
CA GLU A 377 -19.16 14.83 -1.77
C GLU A 377 -18.40 13.51 -1.67
N ASP A 378 -18.59 12.77 -0.56
CA ASP A 378 -18.10 11.40 -0.45
C ASP A 378 -18.76 10.52 -1.55
N PRO A 379 -17.99 9.94 -2.48
CA PRO A 379 -18.54 9.22 -3.63
C PRO A 379 -19.37 7.98 -3.24
N ASP A 380 -19.10 7.39 -2.07
CA ASP A 380 -19.79 6.19 -1.59
C ASP A 380 -20.92 6.50 -0.59
N ASN A 381 -21.19 7.80 -0.33
CA ASN A 381 -22.19 8.28 0.64
C ASN A 381 -22.04 7.66 2.06
N GLN A 382 -20.81 7.40 2.50
CA GLN A 382 -20.50 6.82 3.82
C GLN A 382 -20.13 7.87 4.87
N PHE A 383 -20.39 9.15 4.61
CA PHE A 383 -20.08 10.26 5.52
C PHE A 383 -18.60 10.38 5.87
N ARG A 384 -17.71 10.06 4.92
CA ARG A 384 -16.27 10.15 5.08
C ARG A 384 -15.78 11.58 4.80
N ILE A 385 -14.61 11.88 5.33
CA ILE A 385 -13.89 13.14 5.18
C ILE A 385 -12.61 12.87 4.41
N LYS A 386 -12.28 13.70 3.43
CA LYS A 386 -11.05 13.55 2.66
C LYS A 386 -9.88 14.17 3.41
N VAL A 387 -8.82 13.40 3.61
CA VAL A 387 -7.66 13.78 4.41
C VAL A 387 -6.38 13.49 3.65
N ARG A 388 -5.53 14.48 3.52
CA ARG A 388 -4.18 14.30 3.02
C ARG A 388 -3.28 13.86 4.17
N ILE A 389 -2.67 12.70 4.03
CA ILE A 389 -1.70 12.12 4.97
C ILE A 389 -0.31 12.27 4.33
N PRO A 390 0.62 13.08 4.89
CA PRO A 390 1.91 13.37 4.25
C PRO A 390 2.77 12.16 3.94
N THR A 391 2.68 11.09 4.74
CA THR A 391 3.38 9.82 4.49
C THR A 391 2.85 9.03 3.29
N LEU A 392 1.65 9.34 2.80
CA LEU A 392 1.07 8.77 1.59
C LEU A 392 1.25 9.70 0.39
N SER A 393 1.07 11.01 0.61
CA SER A 393 1.16 12.00 -0.47
C SER A 393 1.48 13.38 0.11
N GLU A 394 2.52 14.04 -0.41
CA GLU A 394 2.89 15.39 0.01
C GLU A 394 1.93 16.46 -0.54
N SER A 395 1.36 16.27 -1.71
CA SER A 395 0.63 17.30 -2.46
C SER A 395 -0.68 16.84 -3.11
N GLY A 396 -1.17 15.63 -2.83
CA GLY A 396 -2.40 15.10 -3.41
C GLY A 396 -3.67 15.58 -2.69
N GLU A 397 -4.84 15.26 -3.25
CA GLU A 397 -6.15 15.54 -2.64
C GLU A 397 -6.40 14.77 -1.34
N GLY A 398 -5.72 13.63 -1.14
CA GLY A 398 -5.85 12.77 0.03
C GLY A 398 -6.74 11.56 -0.17
N VAL A 399 -7.03 10.88 0.93
CA VAL A 399 -7.84 9.66 1.00
C VAL A 399 -9.10 9.89 1.82
N TRP A 400 -10.17 9.17 1.52
CA TRP A 400 -11.43 9.24 2.26
C TRP A 400 -11.33 8.47 3.57
N ALA A 401 -11.54 9.14 4.70
CA ALA A 401 -11.43 8.63 6.06
C ALA A 401 -12.77 8.69 6.80
N ARG A 402 -13.09 7.66 7.56
CA ARG A 402 -14.23 7.72 8.50
C ARG A 402 -13.89 8.61 9.68
N LEU A 403 -14.87 9.29 10.23
CA LEU A 403 -14.69 10.13 11.42
C LEU A 403 -15.15 9.38 12.67
N SER A 404 -14.25 9.18 13.64
CA SER A 404 -14.60 8.74 14.98
C SER A 404 -15.20 9.90 15.78
N ASN A 405 -16.31 9.66 16.46
CA ASN A 405 -16.96 10.61 17.35
C ASN A 405 -17.16 10.01 18.74
N VAL A 406 -17.34 10.88 19.74
CA VAL A 406 -17.62 10.46 21.13
C VAL A 406 -18.92 9.64 21.23
N PHE A 407 -19.91 10.01 20.42
CA PHE A 407 -21.19 9.33 20.33
C PHE A 407 -21.71 9.39 18.90
N SER A 408 -22.09 8.24 18.31
CA SER A 408 -22.69 8.15 16.99
C SER A 408 -23.71 7.01 16.93
N GLY A 409 -24.86 7.27 16.32
CA GLY A 409 -25.93 6.31 16.09
C GLY A 409 -26.80 6.74 14.93
N ASN A 410 -27.80 5.93 14.57
CA ASN A 410 -28.69 6.25 13.46
C ASN A 410 -29.53 7.50 13.76
N GLY A 411 -29.25 8.60 13.07
CA GLY A 411 -29.92 9.89 13.24
C GLY A 411 -29.64 10.62 14.56
N MET A 412 -28.63 10.18 15.34
CA MET A 412 -28.24 10.80 16.61
C MET A 412 -26.72 10.70 16.85
N GLY A 413 -26.18 11.64 17.61
CA GLY A 413 -24.76 11.65 17.96
C GLY A 413 -24.19 13.04 18.24
N SER A 414 -22.88 13.09 18.49
CA SER A 414 -22.12 14.34 18.50
C SER A 414 -21.76 14.73 17.08
N PHE A 415 -22.03 15.95 16.70
CA PHE A 415 -21.80 16.44 15.33
C PHE A 415 -20.74 17.55 15.34
N PHE A 416 -19.47 17.14 15.41
CA PHE A 416 -18.30 18.02 15.37
C PHE A 416 -17.39 17.57 14.24
N ILE A 417 -17.61 18.16 13.06
CA ILE A 417 -16.83 17.87 11.86
C ILE A 417 -15.64 18.84 11.80
N PRO A 418 -14.40 18.36 11.61
CA PRO A 418 -13.25 19.23 11.41
C PRO A 418 -13.40 20.05 10.13
N ASN A 419 -12.85 21.28 10.12
CA ASN A 419 -12.89 22.12 8.94
C ASN A 419 -11.79 21.75 7.94
N VAL A 420 -11.96 22.18 6.71
CA VAL A 420 -10.88 22.12 5.70
C VAL A 420 -9.66 22.87 6.22
N ASN A 421 -8.49 22.29 6.08
CA ASN A 421 -7.17 22.70 6.61
C ASN A 421 -6.96 22.43 8.12
N ASP A 422 -7.91 21.82 8.83
CA ASP A 422 -7.63 21.36 10.19
C ASP A 422 -6.64 20.19 10.17
N GLU A 423 -5.73 20.19 11.14
CA GLU A 423 -4.81 19.09 11.40
C GLU A 423 -5.51 18.02 12.24
N VAL A 424 -5.42 16.78 11.79
CA VAL A 424 -6.11 15.63 12.42
C VAL A 424 -5.14 14.49 12.66
N ILE A 425 -5.44 13.67 13.68
CA ILE A 425 -4.76 12.41 13.91
C ILE A 425 -5.52 11.29 13.23
N VAL A 426 -4.82 10.45 12.48
CA VAL A 426 -5.39 9.39 11.65
C VAL A 426 -4.77 8.05 12.02
N GLY A 427 -5.59 7.03 12.23
CA GLY A 427 -5.18 5.63 12.32
C GLY A 427 -5.64 4.87 11.09
N CYS A 428 -4.85 3.92 10.61
CA CYS A 428 -5.23 3.04 9.49
C CYS A 428 -5.63 1.67 10.04
N LEU A 429 -6.84 1.19 9.73
CA LEU A 429 -7.31 -0.12 10.18
C LEU A 429 -6.45 -1.22 9.56
N GLY A 430 -5.89 -2.10 10.40
CA GLY A 430 -4.98 -3.16 9.93
C GLY A 430 -3.75 -2.64 9.20
N ASN A 431 -3.33 -1.40 9.48
CA ASN A 431 -2.24 -0.70 8.79
C ASN A 431 -2.50 -0.46 7.29
N ASN A 432 -3.74 -0.61 6.84
CA ASN A 432 -4.13 -0.39 5.45
C ASN A 432 -4.36 1.11 5.18
N PRO A 433 -3.59 1.76 4.30
CA PRO A 433 -3.76 3.18 3.96
C PRO A 433 -5.11 3.50 3.29
N ASP A 434 -5.81 2.50 2.76
CA ASP A 434 -7.12 2.67 2.12
C ASP A 434 -8.29 2.68 3.12
N THR A 435 -8.03 2.38 4.41
CA THR A 435 -9.04 2.36 5.47
C THR A 435 -8.68 3.28 6.65
N PRO A 436 -8.46 4.57 6.40
CA PRO A 436 -8.11 5.52 7.45
C PRO A 436 -9.33 5.92 8.29
N ILE A 437 -9.07 6.16 9.59
CA ILE A 437 -10.04 6.72 10.54
C ILE A 437 -9.44 7.97 11.18
N ILE A 438 -10.16 9.09 11.14
CA ILE A 438 -9.84 10.29 11.90
C ILE A 438 -10.24 10.04 13.35
N LEU A 439 -9.28 10.14 14.28
CA LEU A 439 -9.47 9.92 15.71
C LEU A 439 -9.73 11.21 16.47
N GLY A 440 -9.37 12.36 15.92
CA GLY A 440 -9.55 13.67 16.50
C GLY A 440 -8.76 14.74 15.77
N SER A 441 -8.93 16.01 16.19
CA SER A 441 -8.20 17.16 15.68
C SER A 441 -7.06 17.58 16.62
N LEU A 442 -6.03 18.19 16.07
CA LEU A 442 -4.84 18.63 16.79
C LEU A 442 -4.71 20.16 16.75
N TYR A 443 -4.32 20.73 17.89
CA TYR A 443 -3.87 22.12 17.94
C TYR A 443 -2.38 22.21 17.61
N SER A 444 -2.01 23.33 17.01
CA SER A 444 -0.62 23.66 16.67
C SER A 444 -0.38 25.16 16.74
N SER A 445 0.83 25.61 16.47
CA SER A 445 1.13 27.06 16.35
C SER A 445 0.35 27.72 15.21
N LYS A 446 -0.07 26.95 14.19
CA LYS A 446 -0.91 27.42 13.09
C LYS A 446 -2.39 27.38 13.45
N ASN A 447 -2.83 26.31 14.12
CA ASN A 447 -4.20 26.08 14.56
C ASN A 447 -4.26 26.29 16.08
N ALA A 448 -4.27 27.55 16.51
CA ALA A 448 -4.16 27.93 17.92
C ALA A 448 -5.42 27.51 18.73
N MET A 449 -5.22 27.25 20.01
CA MET A 449 -6.30 27.01 20.96
C MET A 449 -7.16 28.27 21.14
N PRO A 450 -8.47 28.14 21.41
CA PRO A 450 -9.35 29.27 21.62
C PRO A 450 -9.06 30.03 22.93
N PHE A 451 -8.38 29.39 23.88
CA PHE A 451 -7.96 29.99 25.15
C PHE A 451 -6.49 29.64 25.45
N PRO A 452 -5.74 30.53 26.15
CA PRO A 452 -4.39 30.24 26.59
C PRO A 452 -4.39 29.13 27.65
N ILE A 453 -3.42 28.22 27.58
CA ILE A 453 -3.21 27.21 28.62
C ILE A 453 -2.70 27.91 29.89
N LYS A 454 -3.39 27.67 31.00
CA LYS A 454 -2.98 28.10 32.35
C LYS A 454 -2.79 26.89 33.24
N LYS A 455 -1.92 26.98 34.23
CA LYS A 455 -1.62 25.89 35.17
C LYS A 455 -2.88 25.42 35.92
N GLU A 456 -3.72 26.36 36.29
CA GLU A 456 -4.95 26.16 37.07
C GLU A 456 -6.04 25.43 36.24
N ASN A 457 -6.00 25.59 34.92
CA ASN A 457 -6.89 24.90 33.96
C ASN A 457 -8.39 25.00 34.30
N TYR A 458 -8.83 26.14 34.76
CA TYR A 458 -10.21 26.37 35.15
C TYR A 458 -11.21 26.47 33.98
N THR A 459 -10.75 26.90 32.79
CA THR A 459 -11.62 27.10 31.64
C THR A 459 -11.76 25.80 30.81
N LYS A 460 -12.99 25.41 30.55
CA LYS A 460 -13.40 24.37 29.60
C LYS A 460 -14.42 24.97 28.64
N ALA A 461 -14.30 24.71 27.32
CA ALA A 461 -15.23 25.30 26.37
C ALA A 461 -15.37 24.50 25.07
N PHE A 462 -16.52 24.70 24.41
CA PHE A 462 -16.72 24.49 22.98
C PHE A 462 -16.84 25.85 22.32
N VAL A 463 -16.04 26.09 21.28
CA VAL A 463 -16.03 27.36 20.54
C VAL A 463 -16.16 27.10 19.06
N THR A 464 -17.16 27.67 18.41
CA THR A 464 -17.35 27.53 16.96
C THR A 464 -16.52 28.56 16.19
N LYS A 465 -16.37 28.35 14.89
CA LYS A 465 -15.61 29.22 13.97
C LYS A 465 -16.05 30.72 14.08
N GLU A 466 -17.34 30.98 14.25
CA GLU A 466 -17.86 32.33 14.36
C GLU A 466 -17.92 32.86 15.80
N GLY A 467 -17.30 32.13 16.76
CA GLY A 467 -17.16 32.60 18.13
C GLY A 467 -18.39 32.37 19.03
N THR A 468 -19.36 31.57 18.59
CA THR A 468 -20.39 31.06 19.50
C THR A 468 -19.75 30.06 20.44
N LYS A 469 -19.99 30.20 21.75
CA LYS A 469 -19.31 29.34 22.74
C LYS A 469 -20.24 28.82 23.82
N ILE A 470 -19.85 27.66 24.37
CA ILE A 470 -20.29 27.14 25.64
C ILE A 470 -19.03 27.07 26.50
N GLN A 471 -18.98 27.81 27.60
CA GLN A 471 -17.82 27.89 28.48
C GLN A 471 -18.21 27.51 29.91
N LEU A 472 -17.40 26.67 30.53
CA LEU A 472 -17.42 26.39 31.96
C LEU A 472 -16.16 27.01 32.57
N ASP A 473 -16.31 27.71 33.69
CA ASP A 473 -15.21 28.38 34.38
C ASP A 473 -15.27 28.02 35.87
N ASP A 474 -14.32 27.16 36.31
CA ASP A 474 -14.26 26.67 37.68
C ASP A 474 -13.84 27.76 38.69
N GLU A 475 -13.05 28.77 38.25
CA GLU A 475 -12.65 29.87 39.09
C GLU A 475 -13.87 30.74 39.41
N LYS A 476 -14.66 31.10 38.39
CA LYS A 476 -15.90 31.90 38.50
C LYS A 476 -17.10 31.06 38.86
N LYS A 477 -16.93 29.75 38.96
CA LYS A 477 -18.04 28.81 39.17
C LYS A 477 -19.22 29.12 38.28
N SER A 478 -18.95 29.23 36.95
CA SER A 478 -19.92 29.70 36.00
C SER A 478 -20.06 28.84 34.77
N ILE A 479 -21.26 28.88 34.17
CA ILE A 479 -21.61 28.34 32.87
C ILE A 479 -22.08 29.51 32.00
N GLU A 480 -21.43 29.72 30.85
CA GLU A 480 -21.77 30.76 29.90
C GLU A 480 -22.07 30.17 28.52
N LEU A 481 -23.21 30.52 27.95
CA LEU A 481 -23.51 30.39 26.52
C LEU A 481 -23.53 31.78 25.93
N SER A 482 -22.72 32.03 24.91
CA SER A 482 -22.65 33.33 24.29
C SER A 482 -22.40 33.29 22.80
N THR A 483 -22.86 34.35 22.11
CA THR A 483 -22.57 34.60 20.71
C THR A 483 -21.54 35.71 20.57
N LYS A 484 -20.91 35.82 19.40
CA LYS A 484 -19.91 36.85 19.11
C LYS A 484 -20.40 38.29 19.32
N LYS A 485 -21.71 38.52 19.14
CA LYS A 485 -22.31 39.84 19.28
C LYS A 485 -22.75 40.19 20.70
N GLY A 486 -22.59 39.29 21.65
CA GLY A 486 -22.87 39.57 23.05
C GLY A 486 -24.18 39.02 23.58
N ASN A 487 -25.02 38.33 22.78
CA ASN A 487 -26.14 37.59 23.35
C ASN A 487 -25.58 36.51 24.32
N LYS A 488 -26.07 36.50 25.56
CA LYS A 488 -25.46 35.70 26.63
C LYS A 488 -26.49 35.12 27.59
N LEU A 489 -26.30 33.87 27.97
CA LEU A 489 -26.88 33.25 29.16
C LEU A 489 -25.74 32.90 30.10
N LEU A 490 -25.76 33.45 31.30
CA LEU A 490 -24.77 33.20 32.34
C LEU A 490 -25.46 32.62 33.58
N ILE A 491 -24.93 31.52 34.08
CA ILE A 491 -25.22 30.96 35.40
C ILE A 491 -23.94 31.12 36.21
N SER A 492 -23.95 31.75 37.36
CA SER A 492 -22.74 32.03 38.12
C SER A 492 -23.00 32.06 39.62
N ASP A 493 -22.14 31.36 40.38
CA ASP A 493 -22.17 31.46 41.85
C ASP A 493 -21.64 32.83 42.31
N ASP A 494 -20.68 33.42 41.61
CA ASP A 494 -20.10 34.72 41.95
C ASP A 494 -21.12 35.84 41.76
N GLU A 495 -21.89 35.78 40.64
CA GLU A 495 -23.04 36.69 40.41
C GLU A 495 -24.28 36.30 41.22
N LYS A 496 -24.18 35.18 41.96
CA LYS A 496 -25.24 34.61 42.79
C LYS A 496 -26.57 34.40 42.06
N GLY A 497 -26.51 34.04 40.76
CA GLY A 497 -27.72 33.85 39.99
C GLY A 497 -27.55 33.62 38.49
N PHE A 498 -28.55 34.12 37.78
CA PHE A 498 -28.70 33.97 36.33
C PHE A 498 -28.76 35.35 35.66
N VAL A 499 -28.08 35.47 34.51
CA VAL A 499 -28.14 36.65 33.66
C VAL A 499 -28.44 36.21 32.22
N LEU A 500 -29.53 36.73 31.66
CA LEU A 500 -29.82 36.65 30.24
C LEU A 500 -29.71 38.07 29.67
N GLU A 501 -28.86 38.24 28.66
CA GLU A 501 -28.56 39.54 28.06
C GLU A 501 -28.47 39.41 26.56
N ASP A 502 -29.02 40.40 25.84
CA ASP A 502 -28.92 40.47 24.39
C ASP A 502 -27.96 41.58 23.91
N GLU A 503 -27.64 41.59 22.63
CA GLU A 503 -26.77 42.59 22.00
C GLU A 503 -27.32 44.00 22.01
N ASN A 504 -28.59 44.20 22.38
CA ASN A 504 -29.27 45.51 22.42
C ASN A 504 -29.36 46.07 23.85
N GLY A 505 -28.85 45.36 24.85
CA GLY A 505 -28.88 45.76 26.25
C GLY A 505 -30.15 45.37 27.01
N ASN A 506 -31.04 44.55 26.43
CA ASN A 506 -32.14 43.96 27.19
C ASN A 506 -31.63 42.89 28.13
N LYS A 507 -32.13 42.86 29.38
CA LYS A 507 -31.56 42.00 30.40
C LYS A 507 -32.63 41.40 31.34
N ILE A 508 -32.44 40.15 31.70
CA ILE A 508 -33.12 39.47 32.78
C ILE A 508 -32.09 39.06 33.81
N VAL A 509 -32.21 39.51 35.02
CA VAL A 509 -31.33 39.12 36.14
C VAL A 509 -32.15 38.45 37.23
N MET A 510 -31.70 37.35 37.72
CA MET A 510 -32.22 36.63 38.88
C MET A 510 -31.09 36.42 39.87
N ASN A 511 -31.12 37.09 41.01
CA ASN A 511 -30.07 37.00 42.05
C ASN A 511 -30.66 37.12 43.45
N ALA A 512 -29.82 37.36 44.47
CA ALA A 512 -30.25 37.49 45.87
C ALA A 512 -31.21 38.66 46.12
N ASP A 513 -31.18 39.70 45.26
CA ASP A 513 -32.05 40.88 45.36
C ASP A 513 -33.41 40.67 44.70
N GLY A 514 -33.57 39.59 43.91
CA GLY A 514 -34.81 39.24 43.25
C GLY A 514 -34.67 39.06 41.74
N ILE A 515 -35.73 39.40 40.99
CA ILE A 515 -35.81 39.28 39.53
C ILE A 515 -35.99 40.67 38.93
N THR A 516 -35.07 41.05 38.04
CA THR A 516 -35.12 42.30 37.28
C THR A 516 -35.33 41.99 35.80
N LEU A 517 -36.32 42.64 35.19
CA LEU A 517 -36.53 42.70 33.75
C LEU A 517 -36.23 44.14 33.29
N ASP A 518 -35.15 44.29 32.53
CA ASP A 518 -34.69 45.59 32.00
C ASP A 518 -34.69 45.53 30.48
N SER A 519 -35.42 46.48 29.88
CA SER A 519 -35.55 46.61 28.44
C SER A 519 -35.11 47.99 27.98
N SER A 520 -34.18 48.03 27.05
CA SER A 520 -33.69 49.27 26.43
C SER A 520 -34.75 50.00 25.56
N LYS A 521 -35.85 49.32 25.24
CA LYS A 521 -36.97 49.87 24.44
C LYS A 521 -38.29 49.48 25.05
N ASP A 522 -39.08 48.64 24.45
CA ASP A 522 -40.43 48.26 24.88
C ASP A 522 -40.39 46.93 25.65
N LEU A 523 -41.12 46.86 26.77
CA LEU A 523 -41.41 45.61 27.46
C LEU A 523 -42.88 45.26 27.27
N ILE A 524 -43.23 44.22 26.55
CA ILE A 524 -44.59 43.81 26.26
C ILE A 524 -44.87 42.47 26.95
N LEU A 525 -45.84 42.49 27.91
CA LEU A 525 -46.28 41.26 28.60
C LEU A 525 -47.71 40.93 28.09
N LYS A 526 -47.90 39.73 27.54
CA LYS A 526 -49.15 39.23 26.97
C LYS A 526 -49.54 37.90 27.59
N ALA A 527 -50.77 37.79 28.08
CA ALA A 527 -51.38 36.56 28.52
C ALA A 527 -52.69 36.29 27.77
N LYS A 528 -52.89 35.08 27.22
CA LYS A 528 -54.16 34.75 26.52
C LYS A 528 -55.35 34.59 27.46
N MET A 529 -55.14 34.28 28.73
CA MET A 529 -56.19 34.04 29.72
C MET A 529 -56.06 35.00 30.87
N ASN A 530 -55.18 34.80 31.82
CA ASN A 530 -55.05 35.57 33.04
C ASN A 530 -53.64 36.12 33.21
N PHE A 531 -53.52 37.37 33.56
CA PHE A 531 -52.33 38.01 34.09
C PHE A 531 -52.59 38.41 35.54
N LYS A 532 -51.82 37.88 36.52
CA LYS A 532 -51.99 38.21 37.95
C LYS A 532 -50.66 38.70 38.52
N MET A 533 -50.71 39.82 39.24
CA MET A 533 -49.59 40.34 40.01
C MET A 533 -49.96 40.34 41.48
N ASN A 534 -49.22 39.72 42.36
CA ASN A 534 -49.41 39.70 43.81
C ASN A 534 -48.12 40.14 44.50
N SER A 535 -48.18 41.16 45.30
CA SER A 535 -47.06 41.67 46.08
C SER A 535 -47.53 42.37 47.31
N ALA A 536 -46.73 42.51 48.34
CA ALA A 536 -46.99 43.29 49.52
C ALA A 536 -47.11 44.81 49.18
N LYS A 537 -46.31 45.24 48.19
CA LYS A 537 -46.33 46.63 47.65
C LYS A 537 -46.09 46.60 46.15
N ALA A 538 -46.97 47.26 45.40
CA ALA A 538 -46.77 47.44 43.96
C ALA A 538 -46.68 48.95 43.65
N ALA A 539 -45.73 49.33 42.79
CA ALA A 539 -45.59 50.67 42.28
C ALA A 539 -45.58 50.64 40.75
N LEU A 540 -46.43 51.37 40.09
CA LEU A 540 -46.45 51.55 38.64
C LEU A 540 -46.25 53.06 38.37
N SER A 541 -45.24 53.38 37.56
CA SER A 541 -44.90 54.78 37.25
C SER A 541 -44.66 54.93 35.75
N ALA A 542 -45.16 55.93 35.15
CA ALA A 542 -44.91 56.32 33.76
C ALA A 542 -44.59 57.82 33.70
N SER A 543 -43.53 58.17 32.92
CA SER A 543 -43.13 59.58 32.77
C SER A 543 -44.06 60.38 31.87
N ALA A 544 -44.85 59.73 31.03
CA ALA A 544 -45.82 60.41 30.13
C ALA A 544 -47.25 59.93 30.38
N THR A 545 -47.67 58.77 29.91
CA THR A 545 -49.05 58.29 29.98
C THR A 545 -49.10 56.85 30.51
N MET A 546 -50.09 56.62 31.43
CA MET A 546 -50.43 55.26 31.87
C MET A 546 -51.88 54.98 31.46
N ASP A 547 -52.09 54.09 30.51
CA ASP A 547 -53.41 53.67 30.06
C ASP A 547 -53.79 52.34 30.72
N VAL A 548 -54.87 52.30 31.46
CA VAL A 548 -55.45 51.07 32.02
C VAL A 548 -56.83 50.88 31.43
N LYS A 549 -57.04 49.79 30.71
CA LYS A 549 -58.33 49.52 30.02
C LYS A 549 -58.84 48.13 30.43
N GLY A 550 -60.13 48.07 30.75
CA GLY A 550 -60.82 46.80 31.06
C GLY A 550 -62.32 47.04 31.06
N SER A 551 -63.12 46.03 30.81
CA SER A 551 -64.57 46.13 30.92
C SER A 551 -65.02 46.47 32.36
N ILE A 552 -64.28 46.09 33.37
CA ILE A 552 -64.43 46.43 34.78
C ILE A 552 -63.02 46.65 35.38
N ILE A 553 -62.81 47.85 35.99
CA ILE A 553 -61.62 48.18 36.78
C ILE A 553 -62.08 48.34 38.23
N LYS A 554 -61.56 47.54 39.18
CA LYS A 554 -61.80 47.63 40.61
C LYS A 554 -60.57 48.20 41.30
N LEU A 555 -60.64 49.32 41.93
CA LEU A 555 -59.65 49.97 42.80
C LEU A 555 -60.17 49.93 44.23
N ASN A 556 -59.45 49.27 45.16
CA ASN A 556 -59.84 49.19 46.57
C ASN A 556 -59.12 50.27 47.37
#